data_02a606ee915e7fe60b3ec3ad3577e93b
#
_entry.id   02a606ee915e7fe60b3ec3ad3577e93b
#
_cell.length_a   1.000
_cell.length_b   1.000
_cell.length_c   1.000
_cell.angle_alpha   90.00
_cell.angle_beta   90.00
_cell.angle_gamma   90.00
#
_symmetry.space_group_name_H-M   'P 1'
#
loop_
_entity.id
_entity.type
_entity.pdbx_description
1 polymer ?
#
loop_
_entity_poly.entity_id
_entity_poly.type
_entity_poly.pdbx_seq_one_letter_code
_entity_poly.pdbx_strand_id
1 'polypeptide(L)'
;MAGPSTSRVLMEVEQVTVLNEVLDDETLSNYSSDDDSASDYDYTHLVPPETISASERDSDPEDIMAHDGLEEVSRRFVWEDIDSFHASRESFCGVCGPQFDTAELDVISVFESIFDISLVQLIVDETNRYAQQEISKIARPLTFRSRIRKWEDVTVDEMYVVLALIMLTGIDQRPTLRSYYSKNRLLFTPFFAETLPLERLEVIMRFLHFSDNSKQNEYQGPSKLFKIYPVIQHLSRKFQILYLPGHNIAIDESLTLWKGRLSFKQYLPLKAAKFGIKTFELCESSSGYVWSFLVYTGQGMELTNQYVTAETNKTTAIVVTLLENLLGRRHTVWMDNFYNSPVLARILKSS
;
A
#
# COMPACT_ATOMS: atom_id res chain seq x y z
N MET A 1 -7.76 16.76 -24.29
CA MET A 1 -7.19 15.79 -23.35
C MET A 1 -8.35 15.22 -22.56
N ALA A 2 -8.70 13.96 -22.79
CA ALA A 2 -9.78 13.31 -22.09
C ALA A 2 -9.26 12.86 -20.73
N GLY A 3 -9.90 13.29 -19.64
CA GLY A 3 -9.63 12.80 -18.29
C GLY A 3 -9.91 11.29 -18.17
N PRO A 4 -9.38 10.62 -17.15
CA PRO A 4 -9.62 9.19 -16.95
C PRO A 4 -11.11 8.92 -16.83
N SER A 5 -11.59 7.94 -17.58
CA SER A 5 -13.01 7.60 -17.62
C SER A 5 -13.50 7.16 -16.24
N THR A 6 -14.73 7.55 -15.91
CA THR A 6 -15.43 7.17 -14.66
C THR A 6 -15.43 5.65 -14.38
N SER A 7 -15.29 4.83 -15.43
CA SER A 7 -15.15 3.38 -15.30
C SER A 7 -13.88 2.93 -14.59
N ARG A 8 -12.77 3.66 -14.72
CA ARG A 8 -11.50 3.29 -14.06
C ARG A 8 -11.54 3.53 -12.55
N VAL A 9 -12.26 4.56 -12.11
CA VAL A 9 -12.45 4.89 -10.68
C VAL A 9 -13.36 3.86 -10.00
N LEU A 10 -14.38 3.36 -10.70
CA LEU A 10 -15.24 2.28 -10.19
C LEU A 10 -14.49 0.95 -10.08
N MET A 11 -13.51 0.70 -10.95
CA MET A 11 -12.65 -0.49 -10.91
C MET A 11 -11.84 -0.62 -9.62
N GLU A 12 -11.21 0.49 -9.17
CA GLU A 12 -10.43 0.51 -7.93
C GLU A 12 -11.31 0.32 -6.69
N VAL A 13 -12.57 0.75 -6.74
CA VAL A 13 -13.53 0.66 -5.62
C VAL A 13 -13.91 -0.78 -5.32
N GLU A 14 -14.14 -1.61 -6.35
CA GLU A 14 -14.62 -2.98 -6.17
C GLU A 14 -13.50 -3.93 -5.72
N GLN A 15 -12.27 -3.74 -6.20
CA GLN A 15 -11.11 -4.52 -5.76
C GLN A 15 -10.81 -4.34 -4.27
N VAL A 16 -10.91 -3.10 -3.79
CA VAL A 16 -10.71 -2.78 -2.38
C VAL A 16 -11.81 -3.37 -1.50
N THR A 17 -13.03 -3.50 -2.01
CA THR A 17 -14.14 -4.11 -1.26
C THR A 17 -13.91 -5.60 -1.01
N VAL A 18 -13.38 -6.34 -1.99
CA VAL A 18 -13.04 -7.77 -1.82
C VAL A 18 -11.93 -7.96 -0.77
N LEU A 19 -10.92 -7.08 -0.76
CA LEU A 19 -9.84 -7.12 0.24
C LEU A 19 -10.33 -6.68 1.64
N ASN A 20 -11.28 -5.74 1.72
CA ASN A 20 -11.83 -5.28 2.99
C ASN A 20 -12.63 -6.35 3.73
N GLU A 21 -13.40 -7.17 3.00
CA GLU A 21 -14.15 -8.28 3.59
C GLU A 21 -13.23 -9.34 4.22
N VAL A 22 -11.96 -9.39 3.81
CA VAL A 22 -10.97 -10.36 4.28
C VAL A 22 -10.17 -9.87 5.47
N LEU A 23 -9.99 -8.55 5.62
CA LEU A 23 -9.11 -7.94 6.62
C LEU A 23 -9.83 -7.52 7.92
N ASP A 24 -11.16 -7.60 8.00
CA ASP A 24 -11.92 -7.26 9.21
C ASP A 24 -11.86 -8.41 10.25
N ASP A 25 -11.00 -8.26 11.25
CA ASP A 25 -10.85 -9.17 12.41
C ASP A 25 -12.16 -9.33 13.24
N GLU A 26 -13.10 -8.38 13.15
CA GLU A 26 -14.37 -8.40 13.90
C GLU A 26 -15.39 -9.43 13.35
N THR A 27 -15.21 -9.93 12.13
CA THR A 27 -16.11 -10.98 11.59
C THR A 27 -15.88 -12.35 12.21
N LEU A 28 -14.81 -12.55 12.97
CA LEU A 28 -14.51 -13.82 13.64
C LEU A 28 -15.47 -14.15 14.78
N SER A 29 -16.07 -13.14 15.44
CA SER A 29 -16.94 -13.34 16.60
C SER A 29 -18.40 -13.69 16.26
N ASN A 30 -18.85 -13.42 15.04
CA ASN A 30 -20.25 -13.53 14.66
C ASN A 30 -20.64 -14.81 13.90
N TYR A 31 -19.71 -15.74 13.67
CA TYR A 31 -20.00 -16.99 12.95
C TYR A 31 -20.32 -18.19 13.86
N SER A 32 -20.95 -17.95 15.01
CA SER A 32 -21.38 -19.02 15.91
C SER A 32 -22.88 -19.39 15.81
N SER A 33 -23.65 -18.83 14.88
CA SER A 33 -25.06 -19.18 14.70
C SER A 33 -25.30 -19.79 13.32
N ASP A 34 -25.79 -21.02 13.37
CA ASP A 34 -26.36 -21.78 12.27
C ASP A 34 -27.54 -20.97 11.66
N ASP A 35 -27.33 -20.30 10.53
CA ASP A 35 -28.45 -19.86 9.72
C ASP A 35 -28.11 -19.98 8.23
N ASP A 36 -28.55 -21.14 7.67
CA ASP A 36 -28.46 -21.49 6.26
C ASP A 36 -29.65 -20.86 5.46
N SER A 37 -30.10 -19.67 5.81
CA SER A 37 -31.04 -18.93 4.98
C SER A 37 -30.28 -17.95 4.10
N ALA A 38 -30.20 -18.29 2.81
CA ALA A 38 -29.79 -17.39 1.74
C ALA A 38 -30.77 -16.20 1.69
N SER A 39 -30.50 -15.18 2.50
CA SER A 39 -31.15 -13.89 2.34
C SER A 39 -30.19 -12.97 1.59
N ASP A 40 -30.65 -12.49 0.42
CA ASP A 40 -30.07 -11.40 -0.31
C ASP A 40 -29.80 -10.24 0.65
N TYR A 41 -28.55 -9.98 0.98
CA TYR A 41 -28.17 -8.78 1.69
C TYR A 41 -28.32 -7.59 0.74
N ASP A 42 -29.43 -6.89 0.92
CA ASP A 42 -29.70 -5.61 0.30
C ASP A 42 -28.75 -4.55 0.87
N TYR A 43 -27.76 -4.16 0.07
CA TYR A 43 -26.77 -3.11 0.39
C TYR A 43 -27.35 -1.69 0.42
N THR A 44 -28.65 -1.49 0.41
CA THR A 44 -29.28 -0.17 0.41
C THR A 44 -29.36 0.51 1.78
N HIS A 45 -29.07 -0.19 2.87
CA HIS A 45 -28.94 0.41 4.19
C HIS A 45 -27.49 0.80 4.50
N LEU A 46 -26.98 1.78 3.77
CA LEU A 46 -25.83 2.55 4.20
C LEU A 46 -26.23 3.29 5.48
N VAL A 47 -25.62 2.89 6.58
CA VAL A 47 -25.65 3.58 7.87
C VAL A 47 -25.44 5.08 7.61
N PRO A 48 -26.28 5.97 8.18
CA PRO A 48 -26.06 7.42 8.11
C PRO A 48 -24.65 7.72 8.59
N PRO A 49 -23.99 8.76 8.10
CA PRO A 49 -22.67 9.14 8.59
C PRO A 49 -22.80 9.48 10.07
N GLU A 50 -22.52 8.51 10.92
CA GLU A 50 -22.31 8.78 12.33
C GLU A 50 -21.20 9.81 12.41
N THR A 51 -21.48 10.88 13.07
CA THR A 51 -20.64 12.01 13.38
C THR A 51 -19.24 11.55 13.74
N ILE A 52 -18.34 11.62 12.75
CA ILE A 52 -16.91 11.59 13.01
C ILE A 52 -16.67 12.79 13.93
N SER A 53 -16.25 12.52 15.15
CA SER A 53 -15.94 13.57 16.12
C SER A 53 -14.94 14.54 15.49
N ALA A 54 -15.12 15.84 15.71
CA ALA A 54 -14.30 16.89 15.12
C ALA A 54 -12.82 16.81 15.50
N SER A 55 -12.44 15.85 16.36
CA SER A 55 -11.07 15.56 16.79
C SER A 55 -10.26 14.70 15.81
N GLU A 56 -10.91 14.09 14.80
CA GLU A 56 -10.23 13.26 13.77
C GLU A 56 -10.12 13.94 12.39
N ARG A 57 -10.43 15.22 12.30
CA ARG A 57 -10.00 16.02 11.17
C ARG A 57 -8.49 16.24 11.35
N ASP A 58 -7.69 15.36 10.79
CA ASP A 58 -6.34 15.74 10.42
C ASP A 58 -6.50 16.95 9.49
N SER A 59 -6.33 18.13 10.03
CA SER A 59 -6.21 19.35 9.25
C SER A 59 -5.10 19.08 8.25
N ASP A 60 -5.38 19.35 6.98
CA ASP A 60 -4.39 19.30 5.91
C ASP A 60 -3.12 19.97 6.45
N PRO A 61 -1.90 19.45 6.20
CA PRO A 61 -0.66 20.07 6.67
C PRO A 61 -0.48 21.53 6.24
N GLU A 62 -1.37 22.08 5.40
CA GLU A 62 -1.45 23.51 5.11
C GLU A 62 -1.66 24.37 6.36
N ASP A 63 -2.24 23.83 7.45
CA ASP A 63 -2.45 24.56 8.71
C ASP A 63 -1.27 24.47 9.69
N ILE A 64 -0.23 23.70 9.38
CA ILE A 64 0.98 23.62 10.20
C ILE A 64 2.09 24.50 9.59
N MET A 65 1.78 25.73 9.33
CA MET A 65 2.76 26.78 9.30
C MET A 65 3.02 27.22 10.74
N ALA A 66 3.66 26.38 11.51
CA ALA A 66 4.15 26.74 12.83
C ALA A 66 5.25 27.80 12.67
N HIS A 67 4.91 29.03 13.02
CA HIS A 67 5.73 30.22 12.88
C HIS A 67 7.03 30.22 13.71
N ASP A 68 7.21 29.31 14.67
CA ASP A 68 8.30 29.39 15.65
C ASP A 68 9.66 28.82 15.18
N GLY A 69 9.70 27.91 14.22
CA GLY A 69 10.98 27.35 13.71
C GLY A 69 11.61 28.17 12.58
N LEU A 70 10.85 29.04 11.93
CA LEU A 70 11.29 29.80 10.75
C LEU A 70 12.26 30.94 11.08
N GLU A 71 12.19 31.51 12.28
CA GLU A 71 13.04 32.67 12.63
C GLU A 71 14.52 32.31 12.80
N GLU A 72 14.85 31.15 13.33
CA GLU A 72 16.25 30.78 13.58
C GLU A 72 16.94 30.25 12.32
N VAL A 73 16.18 29.53 11.48
CA VAL A 73 16.67 29.02 10.18
C VAL A 73 16.78 30.16 9.16
N SER A 74 15.84 31.09 9.14
CA SER A 74 15.85 32.23 8.20
C SER A 74 17.02 33.17 8.43
N ARG A 75 17.51 33.31 9.67
CA ARG A 75 18.69 34.12 10.00
C ARG A 75 20.01 33.64 9.37
N ARG A 76 20.04 32.40 8.87
CA ARG A 76 21.23 31.80 8.22
C ARG A 76 21.19 31.85 6.69
N PHE A 77 20.09 32.30 6.07
CA PHE A 77 20.00 32.45 4.62
C PHE A 77 20.39 33.85 4.20
N VAL A 78 21.33 33.96 3.29
CA VAL A 78 21.66 35.19 2.58
C VAL A 78 20.93 35.13 1.24
N TRP A 79 20.01 36.04 1.03
CA TRP A 79 19.26 36.17 -0.22
C TRP A 79 20.03 37.10 -1.13
N GLU A 80 20.34 36.65 -2.34
CA GLU A 80 21.02 37.44 -3.37
C GLU A 80 20.03 37.74 -4.53
N ASP A 81 20.34 38.74 -5.32
CA ASP A 81 19.54 39.04 -6.50
C ASP A 81 19.63 37.89 -7.50
N ILE A 82 18.49 37.49 -8.10
CA ILE A 82 18.40 36.42 -9.07
C ILE A 82 19.30 36.66 -10.29
N ASP A 83 19.54 37.90 -10.65
CA ASP A 83 20.39 38.26 -11.78
C ASP A 83 21.90 38.04 -11.51
N SER A 84 22.27 37.95 -10.24
CA SER A 84 23.64 37.61 -9.80
C SER A 84 23.88 36.11 -9.70
N PHE A 85 22.82 35.29 -9.74
CA PHE A 85 22.89 33.86 -9.52
C PHE A 85 23.16 33.09 -10.82
N HIS A 86 24.35 32.56 -10.94
CA HIS A 86 24.76 31.67 -12.03
C HIS A 86 24.82 30.22 -11.52
N ALA A 87 23.69 29.52 -11.55
CA ALA A 87 23.66 28.10 -11.21
C ALA A 87 24.36 27.26 -12.29
N SER A 88 25.49 26.67 -11.97
CA SER A 88 26.00 25.57 -12.81
C SER A 88 25.14 24.32 -12.54
N ARG A 89 24.44 23.82 -13.56
CA ARG A 89 23.74 22.54 -13.46
C ARG A 89 24.78 21.44 -13.46
N GLU A 90 24.77 20.64 -12.41
CA GLU A 90 25.61 19.46 -12.33
C GLU A 90 25.04 18.37 -13.26
N SER A 91 25.93 17.66 -13.96
CA SER A 91 25.51 16.60 -14.86
C SER A 91 25.08 15.36 -14.06
N PHE A 92 23.99 14.75 -14.44
CA PHE A 92 23.57 13.47 -13.89
C PHE A 92 24.65 12.41 -14.11
N CYS A 93 24.99 11.67 -13.08
CA CYS A 93 26.04 10.66 -13.10
C CYS A 93 25.58 9.26 -12.68
N GLY A 94 24.25 9.06 -12.60
CA GLY A 94 23.66 7.76 -12.26
C GLY A 94 23.64 6.77 -13.42
N VAL A 95 23.73 5.49 -13.11
CA VAL A 95 23.31 4.41 -14.01
C VAL A 95 21.79 4.32 -13.88
N CYS A 96 21.07 4.12 -14.98
CA CYS A 96 19.60 4.02 -14.95
C CYS A 96 19.11 2.78 -15.72
N GLY A 97 17.87 2.39 -15.46
CA GLY A 97 17.22 1.23 -16.06
C GLY A 97 17.24 -0.02 -15.17
N PRO A 98 16.81 -1.16 -15.73
CA PRO A 98 16.84 -2.45 -15.04
C PRO A 98 18.26 -2.81 -14.60
N GLN A 99 18.36 -3.36 -13.39
CA GLN A 99 19.65 -3.79 -12.81
C GLN A 99 19.90 -5.29 -12.97
N PHE A 100 19.21 -5.91 -13.87
CA PHE A 100 19.34 -7.33 -14.25
C PHE A 100 19.16 -7.46 -15.75
N ASP A 101 19.64 -8.57 -16.31
CA ASP A 101 19.50 -8.84 -17.74
C ASP A 101 18.03 -9.15 -18.07
N THR A 102 17.43 -8.31 -18.91
CA THR A 102 16.02 -8.44 -19.31
C THR A 102 15.87 -9.10 -20.69
N ALA A 103 16.94 -9.39 -21.40
CA ALA A 103 16.90 -9.77 -22.81
C ALA A 103 16.20 -11.12 -23.06
N GLU A 104 16.25 -12.04 -22.09
CA GLU A 104 15.66 -13.38 -22.21
C GLU A 104 14.55 -13.66 -21.18
N LEU A 105 14.13 -12.64 -20.41
CA LEU A 105 13.08 -12.83 -19.39
C LEU A 105 11.70 -12.78 -20.01
N ASP A 106 10.89 -13.77 -19.69
CA ASP A 106 9.45 -13.72 -19.92
C ASP A 106 8.72 -12.90 -18.85
N VAL A 107 7.43 -12.65 -19.06
CA VAL A 107 6.59 -11.85 -18.15
C VAL A 107 6.52 -12.47 -16.75
N ILE A 108 6.52 -13.80 -16.66
CA ILE A 108 6.46 -14.53 -15.39
C ILE A 108 7.75 -14.31 -14.60
N SER A 109 8.90 -14.46 -15.23
CA SER A 109 10.22 -14.24 -14.59
C SER A 109 10.37 -12.81 -14.08
N VAL A 110 9.84 -11.81 -14.82
CA VAL A 110 9.81 -10.41 -14.36
C VAL A 110 8.90 -10.26 -13.14
N PHE A 111 7.73 -10.86 -13.13
CA PHE A 111 6.83 -10.87 -11.97
C PHE A 111 7.50 -11.52 -10.76
N GLU A 112 8.11 -12.69 -10.93
CA GLU A 112 8.80 -13.43 -9.87
C GLU A 112 10.06 -12.71 -9.36
N SER A 113 10.65 -11.80 -10.13
CA SER A 113 11.74 -10.96 -9.63
C SER A 113 11.29 -10.00 -8.52
N ILE A 114 10.02 -9.60 -8.52
CA ILE A 114 9.39 -8.72 -7.52
C ILE A 114 8.68 -9.55 -6.44
N PHE A 115 7.75 -10.40 -6.86
CA PHE A 115 7.04 -11.36 -6.00
C PHE A 115 7.79 -12.69 -5.97
N ASP A 116 8.99 -12.65 -5.43
CA ASP A 116 9.87 -13.81 -5.40
C ASP A 116 9.40 -14.87 -4.40
N ILE A 117 9.99 -16.05 -4.52
CA ILE A 117 9.67 -17.18 -3.66
C ILE A 117 9.84 -16.86 -2.17
N SER A 118 10.74 -15.95 -1.82
CA SER A 118 10.98 -15.60 -0.41
C SER A 118 9.80 -14.80 0.19
N LEU A 119 9.18 -13.91 -0.59
CA LEU A 119 7.98 -13.19 -0.19
C LEU A 119 6.79 -14.14 -0.10
N VAL A 120 6.59 -14.98 -1.13
CA VAL A 120 5.45 -15.90 -1.16
C VAL A 120 5.57 -16.95 -0.06
N GLN A 121 6.78 -17.46 0.24
CA GLN A 121 7.01 -18.36 1.36
C GLN A 121 6.69 -17.70 2.70
N LEU A 122 7.08 -16.42 2.90
CA LEU A 122 6.71 -15.66 4.09
C LEU A 122 5.18 -15.58 4.25
N ILE A 123 4.46 -15.27 3.17
CA ILE A 123 2.99 -15.20 3.19
C ILE A 123 2.39 -16.57 3.54
N VAL A 124 2.92 -17.64 2.98
CA VAL A 124 2.50 -19.02 3.27
C VAL A 124 2.73 -19.37 4.73
N ASP A 125 3.93 -19.11 5.25
CA ASP A 125 4.30 -19.45 6.62
C ASP A 125 3.43 -18.72 7.64
N GLU A 126 3.19 -17.40 7.42
CA GLU A 126 2.38 -16.61 8.33
C GLU A 126 0.89 -16.96 8.22
N THR A 127 0.40 -17.27 7.02
CA THR A 127 -0.98 -17.73 6.79
C THR A 127 -1.22 -19.08 7.50
N ASN A 128 -0.33 -20.05 7.34
CA ASN A 128 -0.44 -21.35 7.98
C ASN A 128 -0.33 -21.24 9.50
N ARG A 129 0.62 -20.42 10.00
CA ARG A 129 0.76 -20.13 11.43
C ARG A 129 -0.50 -19.55 12.02
N TYR A 130 -1.05 -18.52 11.38
CA TYR A 130 -2.28 -17.86 11.83
C TYR A 130 -3.47 -18.82 11.81
N ALA A 131 -3.62 -19.61 10.76
CA ALA A 131 -4.66 -20.63 10.69
C ALA A 131 -4.57 -21.64 11.85
N GLN A 132 -3.38 -22.15 12.14
CA GLN A 132 -3.15 -23.09 13.25
C GLN A 132 -3.46 -22.43 14.60
N GLN A 133 -3.07 -21.17 14.81
CA GLN A 133 -3.38 -20.40 16.01
C GLN A 133 -4.89 -20.24 16.20
N GLU A 134 -5.63 -19.86 15.16
CA GLU A 134 -7.07 -19.66 15.23
C GLU A 134 -7.84 -20.98 15.40
N ILE A 135 -7.44 -22.02 14.69
CA ILE A 135 -8.04 -23.36 14.82
C ILE A 135 -7.84 -23.92 16.24
N SER A 136 -6.67 -23.72 16.84
CA SER A 136 -6.36 -24.19 18.19
C SER A 136 -7.20 -23.50 19.28
N LYS A 137 -7.68 -22.28 19.05
CA LYS A 137 -8.53 -21.53 20.00
C LYS A 137 -9.97 -22.04 20.03
N ILE A 138 -10.38 -22.87 19.07
CA ILE A 138 -11.77 -23.32 18.96
C ILE A 138 -12.04 -24.36 20.05
N ALA A 139 -12.68 -23.94 21.14
CA ALA A 139 -13.01 -24.80 22.30
C ALA A 139 -14.14 -25.79 22.04
N ARG A 140 -14.98 -25.58 21.01
CA ARG A 140 -16.11 -26.46 20.69
C ARG A 140 -15.80 -27.33 19.48
N PRO A 141 -16.29 -28.57 19.41
CA PRO A 141 -16.14 -29.37 18.19
C PRO A 141 -16.77 -28.66 17.01
N LEU A 142 -15.97 -28.49 15.95
CA LEU A 142 -16.46 -27.92 14.71
C LEU A 142 -17.58 -28.79 14.13
N THR A 143 -18.64 -28.16 13.62
CA THR A 143 -19.71 -28.87 12.92
C THR A 143 -19.15 -29.61 11.71
N PHE A 144 -19.81 -30.69 11.27
CA PHE A 144 -19.39 -31.48 10.10
C PHE A 144 -19.27 -30.64 8.84
N ARG A 145 -20.08 -29.57 8.71
CA ARG A 145 -20.11 -28.65 7.58
C ARG A 145 -19.10 -27.51 7.66
N SER A 146 -18.39 -27.37 8.80
CA SER A 146 -17.42 -26.29 8.96
C SER A 146 -16.27 -26.41 7.96
N ARG A 147 -16.08 -25.41 7.14
CA ARG A 147 -14.99 -25.33 6.14
C ARG A 147 -13.61 -25.36 6.81
N ILE A 148 -13.50 -24.75 8.00
CA ILE A 148 -12.26 -24.71 8.79
C ILE A 148 -11.78 -26.13 9.15
N ARG A 149 -12.70 -27.06 9.35
CA ARG A 149 -12.36 -28.46 9.63
C ARG A 149 -11.54 -29.13 8.53
N LYS A 150 -11.68 -28.63 7.30
CA LYS A 150 -10.95 -29.13 6.13
C LYS A 150 -9.71 -28.31 5.82
N TRP A 151 -9.23 -27.53 6.81
CA TRP A 151 -8.01 -26.78 6.61
C TRP A 151 -6.84 -27.71 6.37
N GLU A 152 -6.13 -27.46 5.31
CA GLU A 152 -4.83 -28.01 4.97
C GLU A 152 -3.87 -26.85 4.80
N ASP A 153 -2.63 -27.02 5.22
CA ASP A 153 -1.64 -25.96 5.09
C ASP A 153 -1.45 -25.58 3.61
N VAL A 154 -1.40 -24.27 3.35
CA VAL A 154 -1.23 -23.72 2.00
C VAL A 154 0.21 -23.94 1.55
N THR A 155 0.41 -24.29 0.28
CA THR A 155 1.73 -24.39 -0.35
C THR A 155 2.08 -23.11 -1.10
N VAL A 156 3.35 -22.95 -1.46
CA VAL A 156 3.83 -21.81 -2.29
C VAL A 156 3.11 -21.78 -3.63
N ASP A 157 2.98 -22.93 -4.29
CA ASP A 157 2.33 -23.03 -5.60
C ASP A 157 0.85 -22.63 -5.50
N GLU A 158 0.15 -23.10 -4.45
CA GLU A 158 -1.24 -22.72 -4.22
C GLU A 158 -1.37 -21.22 -3.91
N MET A 159 -0.44 -20.63 -3.17
CA MET A 159 -0.45 -19.19 -2.89
C MET A 159 -0.24 -18.36 -4.18
N TYR A 160 0.63 -18.78 -5.09
CA TYR A 160 0.74 -18.13 -6.40
C TYR A 160 -0.58 -18.20 -7.17
N VAL A 161 -1.29 -19.33 -7.11
CA VAL A 161 -2.63 -19.45 -7.72
C VAL A 161 -3.62 -18.47 -7.08
N VAL A 162 -3.62 -18.34 -5.75
CA VAL A 162 -4.48 -17.37 -5.04
C VAL A 162 -4.17 -15.95 -5.47
N LEU A 163 -2.89 -15.56 -5.50
CA LEU A 163 -2.47 -14.22 -5.95
C LEU A 163 -2.88 -13.96 -7.39
N ALA A 164 -2.71 -14.93 -8.29
CA ALA A 164 -3.12 -14.83 -9.68
C ALA A 164 -4.65 -14.64 -9.82
N LEU A 165 -5.45 -15.38 -9.03
CA LEU A 165 -6.91 -15.21 -9.02
C LEU A 165 -7.31 -13.83 -8.52
N ILE A 166 -6.66 -13.30 -7.48
CA ILE A 166 -6.88 -11.93 -6.99
C ILE A 166 -6.56 -10.91 -8.11
N MET A 167 -5.42 -11.06 -8.80
CA MET A 167 -5.04 -10.17 -9.90
C MET A 167 -6.03 -10.23 -11.07
N LEU A 168 -6.57 -11.41 -11.38
CA LEU A 168 -7.60 -11.58 -12.41
C LEU A 168 -8.91 -10.86 -12.09
N THR A 169 -9.24 -10.66 -10.82
CA THR A 169 -10.41 -9.85 -10.44
C THR A 169 -10.28 -8.38 -10.87
N GLY A 170 -9.07 -7.91 -11.14
CA GLY A 170 -8.82 -6.59 -11.71
C GLY A 170 -9.11 -6.49 -13.20
N ILE A 171 -9.10 -7.61 -13.91
CA ILE A 171 -9.38 -7.71 -15.35
C ILE A 171 -10.85 -8.04 -15.58
N ASP A 172 -11.35 -9.12 -14.97
CA ASP A 172 -12.77 -9.52 -14.96
C ASP A 172 -13.40 -9.04 -13.65
N GLN A 173 -14.15 -7.96 -13.71
CA GLN A 173 -14.71 -7.33 -12.53
C GLN A 173 -16.12 -7.79 -12.24
N ARG A 174 -16.35 -8.26 -11.02
CA ARG A 174 -17.65 -8.76 -10.55
C ARG A 174 -17.99 -8.20 -9.18
N PRO A 175 -19.30 -8.09 -8.84
CA PRO A 175 -19.73 -7.45 -7.59
C PRO A 175 -19.22 -8.14 -6.31
N THR A 176 -19.05 -9.46 -6.35
CA THR A 176 -18.60 -10.23 -5.18
C THR A 176 -17.68 -11.37 -5.60
N LEU A 177 -16.86 -11.85 -4.68
CA LEU A 177 -16.00 -13.02 -4.89
C LEU A 177 -16.81 -14.25 -5.35
N ARG A 178 -18.00 -14.45 -4.78
CA ARG A 178 -18.90 -15.57 -5.17
C ARG A 178 -19.41 -15.46 -6.60
N SER A 179 -19.51 -14.26 -7.15
CA SER A 179 -19.95 -14.06 -8.54
C SER A 179 -19.03 -14.69 -9.56
N TYR A 180 -17.71 -14.81 -9.26
CA TYR A 180 -16.74 -15.50 -10.13
C TYR A 180 -16.99 -17.03 -10.21
N TYR A 181 -17.70 -17.57 -9.23
CA TYR A 181 -18.05 -18.99 -9.14
C TYR A 181 -19.53 -19.26 -9.51
N SER A 182 -20.21 -18.28 -10.09
CA SER A 182 -21.61 -18.37 -10.45
C SER A 182 -21.83 -19.45 -11.51
N LYS A 183 -22.83 -20.30 -11.28
CA LYS A 183 -23.33 -21.28 -12.28
C LYS A 183 -24.40 -20.68 -13.20
N ASN A 184 -24.79 -19.41 -13.00
CA ASN A 184 -25.73 -18.73 -13.85
C ASN A 184 -25.12 -18.59 -15.26
N ARG A 185 -25.83 -19.01 -16.29
CA ARG A 185 -25.37 -19.02 -17.68
C ARG A 185 -24.86 -17.66 -18.17
N LEU A 186 -25.39 -16.54 -17.65
CA LEU A 186 -24.98 -15.18 -18.02
C LEU A 186 -23.67 -14.76 -17.36
N LEU A 187 -23.34 -15.35 -16.20
CA LEU A 187 -22.19 -14.97 -15.39
C LEU A 187 -21.15 -16.10 -15.30
N PHE A 188 -21.40 -17.21 -15.97
CA PHE A 188 -20.58 -18.41 -15.84
C PHE A 188 -19.19 -18.20 -16.42
N THR A 189 -18.18 -18.29 -15.56
CA THR A 189 -16.76 -18.28 -15.93
C THR A 189 -16.12 -19.51 -15.30
N PRO A 190 -15.97 -20.60 -16.06
CA PRO A 190 -15.51 -21.87 -15.53
C PRO A 190 -14.09 -21.80 -14.92
N PHE A 191 -13.23 -20.93 -15.47
CA PHE A 191 -11.82 -20.82 -15.14
C PHE A 191 -11.56 -20.73 -13.62
N PHE A 192 -12.30 -19.88 -12.90
CA PHE A 192 -12.09 -19.72 -11.45
C PHE A 192 -12.38 -21.02 -10.69
N ALA A 193 -13.52 -21.66 -11.00
CA ALA A 193 -13.93 -22.89 -10.33
C ALA A 193 -13.06 -24.10 -10.71
N GLU A 194 -12.52 -24.14 -11.92
CA GLU A 194 -11.60 -25.18 -12.41
C GLU A 194 -10.19 -25.01 -11.82
N THR A 195 -9.77 -23.76 -11.54
CA THR A 195 -8.43 -23.45 -11.00
C THR A 195 -8.36 -23.69 -9.50
N LEU A 196 -9.31 -23.14 -8.71
CA LEU A 196 -9.36 -23.29 -7.26
C LEU A 196 -10.81 -23.28 -6.79
N PRO A 197 -11.27 -24.26 -5.98
CA PRO A 197 -12.62 -24.25 -5.44
C PRO A 197 -12.90 -23.04 -4.56
N LEU A 198 -14.13 -22.47 -4.66
CA LEU A 198 -14.53 -21.29 -3.88
C LEU A 198 -14.30 -21.47 -2.36
N GLU A 199 -14.71 -22.64 -1.83
CA GLU A 199 -14.56 -22.92 -0.39
C GLU A 199 -13.10 -22.91 0.05
N ARG A 200 -12.18 -23.36 -0.81
CA ARG A 200 -10.74 -23.33 -0.53
C ARG A 200 -10.21 -21.90 -0.58
N LEU A 201 -10.58 -21.13 -1.61
CA LEU A 201 -10.20 -19.73 -1.73
C LEU A 201 -10.71 -18.90 -0.53
N GLU A 202 -12.00 -19.02 -0.17
CA GLU A 202 -12.59 -18.30 0.98
C GLU A 202 -11.87 -18.63 2.30
N VAL A 203 -11.45 -19.87 2.51
CA VAL A 203 -10.75 -20.26 3.74
C VAL A 203 -9.31 -19.75 3.75
N ILE A 204 -8.60 -19.79 2.60
CA ILE A 204 -7.26 -19.21 2.51
C ILE A 204 -7.33 -17.71 2.74
N MET A 205 -8.25 -17.00 2.08
CA MET A 205 -8.44 -15.56 2.24
C MET A 205 -8.78 -15.18 3.70
N ARG A 206 -9.53 -16.01 4.41
CA ARG A 206 -9.84 -15.81 5.83
C ARG A 206 -8.59 -15.86 6.72
N PHE A 207 -7.64 -16.72 6.42
CA PHE A 207 -6.42 -16.87 7.20
C PHE A 207 -5.22 -16.15 6.60
N LEU A 208 -5.37 -15.46 5.48
CA LEU A 208 -4.30 -14.72 4.83
C LEU A 208 -3.64 -13.75 5.81
N HIS A 209 -2.35 -13.96 6.04
CA HIS A 209 -1.60 -13.22 7.04
C HIS A 209 -0.17 -12.96 6.56
N PHE A 210 0.46 -11.86 7.03
CA PHE A 210 1.78 -11.44 6.58
C PHE A 210 2.77 -11.22 7.73
N SER A 211 2.34 -11.37 8.97
CA SER A 211 3.19 -11.16 10.16
C SER A 211 2.70 -11.97 11.35
N ASP A 212 3.60 -12.34 12.25
CA ASP A 212 3.28 -13.06 13.48
C ASP A 212 2.70 -12.12 14.54
N ASN A 213 1.40 -12.22 14.80
CA ASN A 213 0.71 -11.37 15.79
C ASN A 213 1.32 -11.45 17.20
N SER A 214 1.99 -12.53 17.57
CA SER A 214 2.64 -12.67 18.87
C SER A 214 3.83 -11.72 19.05
N LYS A 215 4.44 -11.28 17.94
CA LYS A 215 5.59 -10.36 17.90
C LYS A 215 5.22 -8.89 17.84
N GLN A 216 3.94 -8.55 17.89
CA GLN A 216 3.50 -7.17 17.78
C GLN A 216 4.12 -6.24 18.83
N ASN A 217 4.30 -6.72 20.06
CA ASN A 217 4.89 -5.93 21.15
C ASN A 217 6.41 -5.72 21.01
N GLU A 218 7.09 -6.53 20.21
CA GLU A 218 8.54 -6.46 19.97
C GLU A 218 8.85 -5.63 18.72
N TYR A 219 7.82 -5.32 17.94
CA TYR A 219 7.96 -4.63 16.67
C TYR A 219 8.33 -3.14 16.86
N GLN A 220 9.41 -2.71 16.20
CA GLN A 220 9.94 -1.35 16.31
C GLN A 220 9.61 -0.44 15.12
N GLY A 221 8.91 -0.96 14.12
CA GLY A 221 8.49 -0.19 12.95
C GLY A 221 7.16 0.57 13.18
N PRO A 222 6.57 1.14 12.12
CA PRO A 222 5.29 1.85 12.20
C PRO A 222 4.17 0.92 12.71
N SER A 223 3.75 1.11 13.96
CA SER A 223 2.84 0.20 14.67
C SER A 223 1.54 -0.09 13.92
N LYS A 224 1.01 0.91 13.20
CA LYS A 224 -0.21 0.79 12.39
C LYS A 224 -0.02 -0.07 11.13
N LEU A 225 1.21 -0.29 10.68
CA LEU A 225 1.54 -1.10 9.51
C LEU A 225 2.04 -2.51 9.87
N PHE A 226 2.13 -2.85 11.14
CA PHE A 226 2.69 -4.11 11.61
C PHE A 226 2.24 -5.33 10.79
N LYS A 227 0.93 -5.46 10.57
CA LYS A 227 0.35 -6.63 9.88
C LYS A 227 0.81 -6.80 8.41
N ILE A 228 1.10 -5.68 7.72
CA ILE A 228 1.45 -5.69 6.29
C ILE A 228 2.88 -5.21 6.02
N TYR A 229 3.59 -4.81 7.06
CA TYR A 229 4.92 -4.19 6.93
C TYR A 229 5.97 -5.10 6.26
N PRO A 230 6.01 -6.42 6.53
CA PRO A 230 6.97 -7.30 5.85
C PRO A 230 6.82 -7.28 4.33
N VAL A 231 5.58 -7.20 3.82
CA VAL A 231 5.30 -7.10 2.37
C VAL A 231 5.73 -5.73 1.84
N ILE A 232 5.38 -4.64 2.55
CA ILE A 232 5.77 -3.27 2.19
C ILE A 232 7.29 -3.17 2.12
N GLN A 233 8.00 -3.65 3.13
CA GLN A 233 9.46 -3.60 3.20
C GLN A 233 10.11 -4.40 2.07
N HIS A 234 9.59 -5.61 1.80
CA HIS A 234 10.08 -6.43 0.69
C HIS A 234 9.91 -5.72 -0.65
N LEU A 235 8.71 -5.22 -0.94
CA LEU A 235 8.42 -4.54 -2.21
C LEU A 235 9.24 -3.26 -2.37
N SER A 236 9.32 -2.42 -1.32
CA SER A 236 10.15 -1.21 -1.35
C SER A 236 11.61 -1.53 -1.69
N ARG A 237 12.17 -2.59 -1.08
CA ARG A 237 13.52 -3.03 -1.38
C ARG A 237 13.65 -3.53 -2.82
N LYS A 238 12.69 -4.34 -3.29
CA LYS A 238 12.70 -4.88 -4.66
C LYS A 238 12.62 -3.78 -5.71
N PHE A 239 11.75 -2.81 -5.53
CA PHE A 239 11.63 -1.68 -6.45
C PHE A 239 12.95 -0.91 -6.59
N GLN A 240 13.67 -0.73 -5.49
CA GLN A 240 14.94 0.01 -5.50
C GLN A 240 16.13 -0.77 -6.09
N ILE A 241 16.20 -2.08 -5.84
CA ILE A 241 17.33 -2.88 -6.32
C ILE A 241 17.18 -3.37 -7.76
N LEU A 242 15.94 -3.55 -8.23
CA LEU A 242 15.67 -4.07 -9.58
C LEU A 242 15.75 -2.99 -10.65
N TYR A 243 15.56 -1.73 -10.28
CA TYR A 243 15.54 -0.63 -11.22
C TYR A 243 16.16 0.63 -10.62
N LEU A 244 16.97 1.33 -11.38
CA LEU A 244 17.48 2.65 -11.02
C LEU A 244 16.85 3.71 -11.92
N PRO A 245 16.22 4.76 -11.34
CA PRO A 245 15.54 5.78 -12.12
C PRO A 245 16.53 6.64 -12.90
N GLY A 246 16.07 7.17 -14.03
CA GLY A 246 16.80 8.13 -14.85
C GLY A 246 16.93 9.50 -14.19
N HIS A 247 17.42 10.47 -14.95
CA HIS A 247 17.75 11.82 -14.46
C HIS A 247 16.55 12.52 -13.80
N ASN A 248 15.36 12.42 -14.38
CA ASN A 248 14.15 13.10 -13.90
C ASN A 248 13.31 12.18 -13.04
N ILE A 249 13.10 12.58 -11.80
CA ILE A 249 12.27 11.87 -10.82
C ILE A 249 11.23 12.85 -10.25
N ALA A 250 10.09 12.32 -9.85
CA ALA A 250 8.99 13.11 -9.30
C ALA A 250 8.57 12.57 -7.94
N ILE A 251 8.23 13.47 -7.03
CA ILE A 251 7.65 13.14 -5.74
C ILE A 251 6.26 13.76 -5.66
N ASP A 252 5.27 12.92 -5.34
CA ASP A 252 3.89 13.34 -5.14
C ASP A 252 3.18 12.39 -4.16
N GLU A 253 1.93 12.72 -3.81
CA GLU A 253 1.09 11.82 -3.01
C GLU A 253 0.03 11.12 -3.86
N SER A 254 -0.18 9.85 -3.55
CA SER A 254 -1.26 9.03 -4.06
C SER A 254 -2.30 8.73 -2.97
N LEU A 255 -3.53 8.52 -3.36
CA LEU A 255 -4.62 8.12 -2.48
C LEU A 255 -5.28 6.86 -3.03
N THR A 256 -4.92 5.71 -2.48
CA THR A 256 -5.59 4.45 -2.79
C THR A 256 -6.92 4.39 -2.07
N LEU A 257 -8.02 4.25 -2.83
CA LEU A 257 -9.36 4.20 -2.27
C LEU A 257 -9.48 3.05 -1.25
N TRP A 258 -9.94 3.40 -0.06
CA TRP A 258 -10.22 2.44 0.99
C TRP A 258 -11.53 2.79 1.71
N LYS A 259 -12.50 1.88 1.69
CA LYS A 259 -13.81 2.07 2.34
C LYS A 259 -13.89 1.44 3.73
N GLY A 260 -13.02 0.46 4.04
CA GLY A 260 -13.01 -0.25 5.32
C GLY A 260 -12.63 0.62 6.52
N ARG A 261 -12.68 0.01 7.71
CA ARG A 261 -12.22 0.62 8.95
C ARG A 261 -10.70 0.56 9.00
N LEU A 262 -10.05 1.72 9.07
CA LEU A 262 -8.60 1.84 9.18
C LEU A 262 -8.28 3.12 9.97
N SER A 263 -7.48 2.99 11.03
CA SER A 263 -7.17 4.09 11.96
C SER A 263 -6.38 5.24 11.31
N PHE A 264 -5.71 5.00 10.20
CA PHE A 264 -4.94 6.01 9.46
C PHE A 264 -5.55 6.34 8.07
N LYS A 265 -6.81 5.97 7.86
CA LYS A 265 -7.55 6.36 6.66
C LYS A 265 -7.66 7.88 6.56
N GLN A 266 -7.33 8.44 5.41
CA GLN A 266 -7.38 9.87 5.15
C GLN A 266 -8.65 10.27 4.42
N TYR A 267 -9.13 11.48 4.70
CA TYR A 267 -10.19 12.13 3.96
C TYR A 267 -9.64 13.33 3.19
N LEU A 268 -9.59 13.25 1.88
CA LEU A 268 -9.11 14.30 0.98
C LEU A 268 -10.24 14.68 0.02
N PRO A 269 -11.03 15.72 0.33
CA PRO A 269 -12.27 16.03 -0.40
C PRO A 269 -12.05 16.41 -1.87
N LEU A 270 -10.86 16.89 -2.20
CA LEU A 270 -10.50 17.32 -3.56
C LEU A 270 -9.99 16.17 -4.45
N LYS A 271 -9.62 15.03 -3.88
CA LYS A 271 -9.21 13.86 -4.67
C LYS A 271 -10.45 13.08 -5.13
N ALA A 272 -10.35 12.40 -6.28
CA ALA A 272 -11.44 11.58 -6.83
C ALA A 272 -11.90 10.50 -5.86
N ALA A 273 -10.95 9.82 -5.23
CA ALA A 273 -11.19 8.95 -4.08
C ALA A 273 -11.13 9.80 -2.82
N LYS A 274 -12.29 10.21 -2.29
CA LYS A 274 -12.35 11.11 -1.12
C LYS A 274 -11.79 10.47 0.17
N PHE A 275 -11.84 9.15 0.29
CA PHE A 275 -11.33 8.38 1.43
C PHE A 275 -10.34 7.34 0.97
N GLY A 276 -9.23 7.19 1.65
CA GLY A 276 -8.25 6.21 1.25
C GLY A 276 -7.01 6.15 2.12
N ILE A 277 -6.08 5.32 1.68
CA ILE A 277 -4.73 5.23 2.23
C ILE A 277 -3.86 6.19 1.43
N LYS A 278 -3.28 7.17 2.12
CA LYS A 278 -2.36 8.14 1.52
C LYS A 278 -0.96 7.53 1.48
N THR A 279 -0.31 7.61 0.33
CA THR A 279 1.10 7.28 0.16
C THR A 279 1.86 8.49 -0.39
N PHE A 280 3.12 8.63 -0.01
CA PHE A 280 4.05 9.52 -0.68
C PHE A 280 4.93 8.65 -1.58
N GLU A 281 5.07 9.02 -2.83
CA GLU A 281 5.69 8.18 -3.85
C GLU A 281 6.77 8.95 -4.59
N LEU A 282 7.91 8.29 -4.81
CA LEU A 282 8.96 8.75 -5.70
C LEU A 282 8.92 7.89 -6.95
N CYS A 283 8.67 8.55 -8.09
CA CYS A 283 8.54 7.90 -9.37
C CYS A 283 9.58 8.43 -10.38
N GLU A 284 9.99 7.56 -11.30
CA GLU A 284 10.68 8.04 -12.50
C GLU A 284 9.71 8.78 -13.41
N SER A 285 10.07 10.00 -13.85
CA SER A 285 9.15 10.86 -14.60
C SER A 285 8.80 10.35 -16.00
N SER A 286 9.69 9.54 -16.61
CA SER A 286 9.50 9.05 -17.98
C SER A 286 8.61 7.82 -18.07
N SER A 287 8.73 6.89 -17.13
CA SER A 287 8.03 5.61 -17.13
C SER A 287 6.86 5.55 -16.13
N GLY A 288 6.87 6.41 -15.12
CA GLY A 288 5.96 6.32 -13.97
C GLY A 288 6.32 5.18 -13.01
N TYR A 289 7.52 4.58 -13.14
CA TYR A 289 7.96 3.53 -12.23
C TYR A 289 8.06 4.04 -10.80
N VAL A 290 7.30 3.44 -9.88
CA VAL A 290 7.36 3.74 -8.45
C VAL A 290 8.62 3.12 -7.88
N TRP A 291 9.61 3.95 -7.57
CA TRP A 291 10.90 3.50 -7.08
C TRP A 291 10.94 3.39 -5.55
N SER A 292 10.29 4.32 -4.87
CA SER A 292 10.18 4.35 -3.42
C SER A 292 8.82 4.88 -3.00
N PHE A 293 8.28 4.39 -1.89
CA PHE A 293 7.03 4.88 -1.34
C PHE A 293 6.99 4.79 0.17
N LEU A 294 6.20 5.68 0.79
CA LEU A 294 5.95 5.73 2.23
C LEU A 294 4.44 5.74 2.45
N VAL A 295 3.94 4.81 3.27
CA VAL A 295 2.54 4.80 3.69
C VAL A 295 2.35 5.80 4.81
N TYR A 296 1.46 6.78 4.63
CA TYR A 296 1.15 7.75 5.65
C TYR A 296 0.28 7.15 6.75
N THR A 297 0.79 7.12 7.96
CA THR A 297 0.12 6.52 9.13
C THR A 297 -0.48 7.56 10.08
N GLY A 298 -0.58 8.84 9.67
CA GLY A 298 -1.12 9.95 10.47
C GLY A 298 -0.03 10.87 11.02
N GLN A 299 -0.44 11.84 11.84
CA GLN A 299 0.47 12.89 12.37
C GLN A 299 1.65 12.32 13.15
N GLY A 300 1.47 11.23 13.87
CA GLY A 300 2.52 10.53 14.63
C GLY A 300 3.45 9.66 13.78
N MET A 301 3.45 9.78 12.45
CA MET A 301 4.40 9.07 11.60
C MET A 301 5.82 9.55 11.89
N GLU A 302 6.66 8.65 12.36
CA GLU A 302 8.07 8.89 12.59
C GLU A 302 8.89 8.53 11.36
N LEU A 303 9.80 9.40 10.97
CA LEU A 303 10.75 9.21 9.87
C LEU A 303 12.14 9.39 10.44
N THR A 304 12.93 8.34 10.36
CA THR A 304 14.31 8.33 10.90
C THR A 304 15.29 7.93 9.80
N ASN A 305 16.19 8.84 9.48
CA ASN A 305 17.36 8.58 8.65
C ASN A 305 18.48 9.55 9.04
N GLN A 306 19.65 9.38 8.44
CA GLN A 306 20.83 10.20 8.78
C GLN A 306 20.69 11.70 8.49
N TYR A 307 19.73 12.12 7.69
CA TYR A 307 19.49 13.52 7.32
C TYR A 307 18.34 14.16 8.08
N VAL A 308 17.58 13.38 8.86
CA VAL A 308 16.44 13.84 9.65
C VAL A 308 16.85 14.05 11.09
N THR A 309 16.68 15.27 11.57
CA THR A 309 16.88 15.67 12.98
C THR A 309 15.54 16.00 13.64
N ALA A 310 15.54 16.23 14.94
CA ALA A 310 14.33 16.65 15.66
C ALA A 310 13.76 17.99 15.16
N GLU A 311 14.59 18.82 14.52
CA GLU A 311 14.20 20.14 13.99
C GLU A 311 13.76 20.06 12.51
N THR A 312 13.91 18.91 11.87
CA THR A 312 13.52 18.73 10.47
C THR A 312 12.01 18.69 10.33
N ASN A 313 11.43 19.60 9.54
CA ASN A 313 9.99 19.57 9.30
C ASN A 313 9.58 18.28 8.56
N LYS A 314 8.32 17.88 8.76
CA LYS A 314 7.81 16.59 8.27
C LYS A 314 7.87 16.45 6.74
N THR A 315 7.59 17.52 6.00
CA THR A 315 7.66 17.50 4.53
C THR A 315 9.09 17.29 4.03
N THR A 316 10.05 17.98 4.60
CA THR A 316 11.48 17.76 4.32
C THR A 316 11.90 16.33 4.67
N ALA A 317 11.48 15.82 5.84
CA ALA A 317 11.78 14.45 6.24
C ALA A 317 11.22 13.41 5.26
N ILE A 318 10.00 13.58 4.75
CA ILE A 318 9.40 12.71 3.73
C ILE A 318 10.26 12.70 2.47
N VAL A 319 10.59 13.86 1.92
CA VAL A 319 11.37 13.98 0.67
C VAL A 319 12.75 13.35 0.83
N VAL A 320 13.45 13.65 1.92
CA VAL A 320 14.80 13.11 2.15
C VAL A 320 14.77 11.60 2.36
N THR A 321 13.75 11.07 3.04
CA THR A 321 13.59 9.63 3.22
C THR A 321 13.32 8.92 1.89
N LEU A 322 12.48 9.48 1.03
CA LEU A 322 12.22 8.92 -0.30
C LEU A 322 13.47 8.93 -1.19
N LEU A 323 14.32 9.96 -1.05
CA LEU A 323 15.53 10.16 -1.85
C LEU A 323 16.77 9.49 -1.29
N GLU A 324 16.74 8.92 -0.08
CA GLU A 324 17.93 8.50 0.69
C GLU A 324 18.97 7.74 -0.15
N ASN A 325 18.55 6.77 -0.95
CA ASN A 325 19.44 5.94 -1.77
C ASN A 325 19.78 6.55 -3.16
N LEU A 326 19.25 7.74 -3.47
CA LEU A 326 19.51 8.47 -4.72
C LEU A 326 20.33 9.75 -4.52
N LEU A 327 20.55 10.15 -3.27
CA LEU A 327 21.33 11.34 -2.97
C LEU A 327 22.76 11.23 -3.56
N GLY A 328 23.34 12.34 -3.99
CA GLY A 328 24.65 12.40 -4.62
C GLY A 328 24.69 11.98 -6.10
N ARG A 329 23.59 11.48 -6.68
CA ARG A 329 23.54 11.07 -8.11
C ARG A 329 23.12 12.19 -9.06
N ARG A 330 22.77 13.35 -8.53
CA ARG A 330 22.43 14.57 -9.29
C ARG A 330 21.17 14.44 -10.13
N HIS A 331 20.15 13.80 -9.57
CA HIS A 331 18.83 13.78 -10.17
C HIS A 331 18.20 15.17 -10.18
N THR A 332 17.32 15.43 -11.15
CA THR A 332 16.35 16.55 -11.09
C THR A 332 15.09 16.04 -10.43
N VAL A 333 14.75 16.62 -9.28
CA VAL A 333 13.57 16.25 -8.50
C VAL A 333 12.43 17.22 -8.82
N TRP A 334 11.33 16.70 -9.31
CA TRP A 334 10.09 17.42 -9.56
C TRP A 334 9.15 17.16 -8.39
N MET A 335 8.66 18.23 -7.76
CA MET A 335 7.73 18.12 -6.62
C MET A 335 6.82 19.34 -6.57
N ASP A 336 5.67 19.21 -5.91
CA ASP A 336 4.77 20.34 -5.63
C ASP A 336 5.44 21.32 -4.67
N ASN A 337 4.99 22.57 -4.71
CA ASN A 337 5.44 23.64 -3.81
C ASN A 337 5.23 23.32 -2.33
N PHE A 338 4.28 22.45 -2.01
CA PHE A 338 4.05 21.90 -0.67
C PHE A 338 5.31 21.30 -0.03
N TYR A 339 6.15 20.63 -0.82
CA TYR A 339 7.39 20.00 -0.34
C TYR A 339 8.58 20.95 -0.33
N ASN A 340 8.48 22.06 -1.07
CA ASN A 340 9.62 22.93 -1.31
C ASN A 340 9.93 23.80 -0.09
N SER A 341 11.20 23.82 0.30
CA SER A 341 11.69 24.71 1.36
C SER A 341 13.18 25.04 1.16
N PRO A 342 13.65 26.20 1.64
CA PRO A 342 15.08 26.55 1.59
C PRO A 342 15.96 25.52 2.33
N VAL A 343 15.46 24.95 3.42
CA VAL A 343 16.16 23.90 4.18
C VAL A 343 16.33 22.64 3.36
N LEU A 344 15.25 22.18 2.71
CA LEU A 344 15.31 21.01 1.81
C LEU A 344 16.30 21.25 0.66
N ALA A 345 16.22 22.40 0.00
CA ALA A 345 17.13 22.77 -1.09
C ALA A 345 18.60 22.70 -0.65
N ARG A 346 18.90 23.16 0.57
CA ARG A 346 20.25 23.10 1.15
C ARG A 346 20.69 21.67 1.43
N ILE A 347 19.83 20.83 2.02
CA ILE A 347 20.12 19.41 2.26
C ILE A 347 20.43 18.72 0.91
N LEU A 348 19.56 18.86 -0.08
CA LEU A 348 19.74 18.22 -1.40
C LEU A 348 20.98 18.72 -2.14
N LYS A 349 21.41 19.95 -1.90
CA LYS A 349 22.62 20.49 -2.53
C LYS A 349 23.90 20.01 -1.84
N SER A 350 23.84 19.73 -0.53
CA SER A 350 25.01 19.28 0.24
C SER A 350 25.22 17.77 0.24
N SER A 351 24.25 17.02 -0.28
CA SER A 351 24.28 15.57 -0.40
C SER A 351 24.65 15.19 -1.84
#